data_0e6a47c291c6e350e2f4dc33cfcf7048
#
_entry.id   0e6a47c291c6e350e2f4dc33cfcf7048
#
_cell.length_a   1.000
_cell.length_b   1.000
_cell.length_c   1.000
_cell.angle_alpha   90.00
_cell.angle_beta   90.00
_cell.angle_gamma   90.00
#
_symmetry.space_group_name_H-M   'P 1'
#
loop_
_entity.id
_entity.type
_entity.pdbx_description
1 polymer ?
#
loop_
_entity_poly.entity_id
_entity_poly.type
_entity_poly.pdbx_seq_one_letter_code
_entity_poly.pdbx_strand_id
1 'polypeptide(L)'
;VAVQKFEAGIEDFGHAPLYVRADSQSEAGRLLAMLRQSGLHKDYGDTLDNLVASGPANVHFDLLQPLHHDESGGHLQGTVDLAGVKLVDKRFDLEFDAMQGQARYGSGGFAAEDLAVRHLGQDGRLSLRAGGYVRDPARAFESELAARLDAKVLIDRAPEMAWLKPYLEGTSAWTIAVNLPKVAPGAPAPPSELRLHSDLVGTRLDLPAPLDKPAAEALATTVSAQLPMGDGRIDVAFGQRLALAARTHNNQTGVQVTMGSDRVDRDPPPSGLAINGRSPTLDALEWIGLARGAGGDGDPMPLRAVDVQVGRLMLIGGIFEQ
;
A
#
# COMPACT_ATOMS: atom_id res chain seq x y z
N VAL A 1 30.13 7.96 9.67
CA VAL A 1 30.52 7.34 8.39
C VAL A 1 31.99 6.99 8.49
N ALA A 2 32.35 5.71 8.31
CA ALA A 2 33.72 5.26 8.19
C ALA A 2 34.00 4.99 6.71
N VAL A 3 34.87 5.76 6.10
CA VAL A 3 35.27 5.56 4.71
C VAL A 3 36.32 4.44 4.70
N GLN A 4 36.04 3.38 3.95
CA GLN A 4 36.93 2.21 3.83
C GLN A 4 37.85 2.34 2.62
N LYS A 5 37.32 2.90 1.52
CA LYS A 5 38.07 3.15 0.30
C LYS A 5 37.60 4.47 -0.28
N PHE A 6 38.54 5.26 -0.75
CA PHE A 6 38.26 6.54 -1.40
C PHE A 6 39.23 6.74 -2.56
N GLU A 7 38.68 7.09 -3.71
CA GLU A 7 39.45 7.44 -4.90
C GLU A 7 38.79 8.65 -5.57
N ALA A 8 39.52 9.68 -5.83
CA ALA A 8 39.06 10.84 -6.58
C ALA A 8 40.19 11.38 -7.47
N GLY A 9 39.84 11.83 -8.64
CA GLY A 9 40.81 12.36 -9.55
C GLY A 9 40.21 12.98 -10.82
N ILE A 10 41.09 13.63 -11.58
CA ILE A 10 40.82 14.19 -12.89
C ILE A 10 41.93 13.66 -13.77
N GLU A 11 41.62 12.89 -14.80
CA GLU A 11 42.62 12.28 -15.66
C GLU A 11 43.29 13.31 -16.59
N ASP A 12 42.54 14.32 -17.05
CA ASP A 12 43.03 15.42 -17.87
C ASP A 12 42.27 16.71 -17.54
N PHE A 13 42.95 17.69 -16.98
CA PHE A 13 42.36 18.98 -16.60
C PHE A 13 41.73 19.76 -17.75
N GLY A 14 42.05 19.41 -19.00
CA GLY A 14 41.50 20.06 -20.18
C GLY A 14 40.13 19.58 -20.61
N HIS A 15 39.83 18.27 -20.44
CA HIS A 15 38.66 17.63 -21.03
C HIS A 15 38.03 16.48 -20.19
N ALA A 16 38.73 16.00 -19.15
CA ALA A 16 38.23 14.88 -18.36
C ALA A 16 37.34 15.32 -17.18
N PRO A 17 36.27 14.59 -16.89
CA PRO A 17 35.44 14.87 -15.72
C PRO A 17 36.16 14.54 -14.41
N LEU A 18 35.71 15.15 -13.33
CA LEU A 18 36.04 14.74 -11.97
C LEU A 18 35.33 13.41 -11.69
N TYR A 19 36.08 12.38 -11.29
CA TYR A 19 35.51 11.16 -10.74
C TYR A 19 35.72 11.07 -9.22
N VAL A 20 34.73 10.55 -8.53
CA VAL A 20 34.80 10.23 -7.09
C VAL A 20 34.18 8.88 -6.87
N ARG A 21 34.95 7.94 -6.32
CA ARG A 21 34.49 6.62 -5.89
C ARG A 21 34.76 6.42 -4.42
N ALA A 22 33.77 5.93 -3.70
CA ALA A 22 33.95 5.69 -2.27
C ALA A 22 33.14 4.46 -1.82
N ASP A 23 33.81 3.65 -0.97
CA ASP A 23 33.14 2.63 -0.19
C ASP A 23 33.13 3.07 1.28
N SER A 24 31.96 3.09 1.89
CA SER A 24 31.83 3.53 3.27
C SER A 24 30.89 2.64 4.05
N GLN A 25 31.22 2.44 5.31
CA GLN A 25 30.33 1.84 6.29
C GLN A 25 29.66 2.94 7.12
N SER A 26 28.37 2.85 7.21
CA SER A 26 27.57 3.87 7.88
C SER A 26 26.42 3.24 8.65
N GLU A 27 25.71 4.09 9.34
CA GLU A 27 24.45 3.81 10.00
C GLU A 27 23.33 4.42 9.15
N ALA A 28 22.27 3.66 8.91
CA ALA A 28 21.19 4.04 7.97
C ALA A 28 20.56 5.42 8.30
N GLY A 29 20.45 5.77 9.57
CA GLY A 29 19.96 7.08 9.99
C GLY A 29 20.85 8.24 9.57
N ARG A 30 22.17 8.05 9.52
CA ARG A 30 23.12 9.06 9.02
C ARG A 30 23.02 9.23 7.52
N LEU A 31 22.82 8.13 6.78
CA LEU A 31 22.58 8.20 5.34
C LEU A 31 21.31 8.96 5.03
N LEU A 32 20.23 8.69 5.77
CA LEU A 32 18.97 9.40 5.63
C LEU A 32 19.14 10.91 5.95
N ALA A 33 19.93 11.26 6.96
CA ALA A 33 20.25 12.66 7.27
C ALA A 33 21.03 13.35 6.14
N MET A 34 21.94 12.63 5.47
CA MET A 34 22.64 13.15 4.27
C MET A 34 21.67 13.37 3.09
N LEU A 35 20.72 12.44 2.88
CA LEU A 35 19.71 12.58 1.81
C LEU A 35 18.83 13.82 2.04
N ARG A 36 18.47 14.12 3.30
CA ARG A 36 17.74 15.34 3.65
C ARG A 36 18.49 16.63 3.38
N GLN A 37 19.83 16.59 3.39
CA GLN A 37 20.69 17.74 3.07
C GLN A 37 21.07 17.82 1.59
N SER A 38 20.71 16.84 0.78
CA SER A 38 21.00 16.77 -0.64
C SER A 38 19.91 17.44 -1.49
N GLY A 39 20.19 17.60 -2.78
CA GLY A 39 19.21 18.08 -3.77
C GLY A 39 17.91 17.24 -3.84
N LEU A 40 17.95 15.98 -3.40
CA LEU A 40 16.78 15.09 -3.36
C LEU A 40 15.72 15.57 -2.35
N HIS A 41 16.11 16.33 -1.33
CA HIS A 41 15.14 16.90 -0.37
C HIS A 41 14.16 17.85 -1.06
N LYS A 42 14.56 18.53 -2.12
CA LYS A 42 13.68 19.44 -2.88
C LYS A 42 12.48 18.69 -3.49
N ASP A 43 12.70 17.48 -3.98
CA ASP A 43 11.70 16.69 -4.71
C ASP A 43 11.00 15.66 -3.81
N TYR A 44 11.66 15.22 -2.73
CA TYR A 44 11.20 14.13 -1.86
C TYR A 44 11.19 14.49 -0.36
N GLY A 45 11.23 15.79 -0.01
CA GLY A 45 11.37 16.29 1.35
C GLY A 45 10.31 15.70 2.30
N ASP A 46 9.04 15.78 1.93
CA ASP A 46 7.93 15.24 2.74
C ASP A 46 8.09 13.75 3.04
N THR A 47 8.64 12.98 2.11
CA THR A 47 8.91 11.56 2.33
C THR A 47 10.11 11.38 3.25
N LEU A 48 11.23 12.05 2.94
CA LEU A 48 12.47 11.89 3.69
C LEU A 48 12.33 12.34 5.14
N ASP A 49 11.58 13.41 5.41
CA ASP A 49 11.43 13.95 6.76
C ASP A 49 10.59 13.06 7.69
N ASN A 50 9.71 12.26 7.10
CA ASN A 50 8.86 11.32 7.83
C ASN A 50 9.49 9.93 8.01
N LEU A 51 10.59 9.62 7.33
CA LEU A 51 11.30 8.36 7.50
C LEU A 51 12.26 8.44 8.68
N VAL A 52 12.38 7.37 9.44
CA VAL A 52 13.43 7.16 10.45
C VAL A 52 14.08 5.82 10.16
N ALA A 53 15.40 5.81 10.07
CA ALA A 53 16.16 4.59 9.84
C ALA A 53 17.23 4.39 10.89
N SER A 54 17.52 3.14 11.24
CA SER A 54 18.61 2.74 12.13
C SER A 54 19.17 1.38 11.72
N GLY A 55 20.40 1.12 12.06
CA GLY A 55 21.10 -0.13 11.74
C GLY A 55 22.18 0.03 10.67
N PRO A 56 23.00 -1.01 10.47
CA PRO A 56 24.18 -0.96 9.60
C PRO A 56 23.81 -0.92 8.12
N ALA A 57 24.53 -0.06 7.37
CA ALA A 57 24.42 0.04 5.93
C ALA A 57 25.80 0.31 5.31
N ASN A 58 26.11 -0.41 4.23
CA ASN A 58 27.31 -0.17 3.45
C ASN A 58 26.94 0.59 2.18
N VAL A 59 27.67 1.63 1.86
CA VAL A 59 27.41 2.49 0.70
C VAL A 59 28.56 2.40 -0.27
N HIS A 60 28.24 2.09 -1.49
CA HIS A 60 29.10 2.30 -2.65
C HIS A 60 28.62 3.54 -3.41
N PHE A 61 29.54 4.45 -3.69
CA PHE A 61 29.29 5.74 -4.32
C PHE A 61 30.18 5.90 -5.55
N ASP A 62 29.61 6.27 -6.68
CA ASP A 62 30.32 6.57 -7.93
C ASP A 62 29.74 7.86 -8.52
N LEU A 63 30.56 8.89 -8.59
CA LEU A 63 30.22 10.19 -9.17
C LEU A 63 31.16 10.47 -10.33
N LEU A 64 30.59 10.83 -11.46
CA LEU A 64 31.29 11.46 -12.58
C LEU A 64 30.70 12.86 -12.80
N GLN A 65 31.50 13.90 -12.63
CA GLN A 65 31.08 15.30 -12.76
C GLN A 65 31.87 16.01 -13.83
N PRO A 66 31.26 16.42 -14.97
CA PRO A 66 31.92 17.28 -15.93
C PRO A 66 32.36 18.60 -15.30
N LEU A 67 33.53 19.06 -15.63
CA LEU A 67 34.10 20.33 -15.14
C LEU A 67 33.71 21.53 -15.98
N HIS A 68 33.29 21.29 -17.22
CA HIS A 68 32.85 22.33 -18.16
C HIS A 68 31.32 22.33 -18.29
N HIS A 69 30.74 23.52 -18.37
CA HIS A 69 29.26 23.70 -18.40
C HIS A 69 28.61 23.17 -19.68
N ASP A 70 29.36 22.99 -20.75
CA ASP A 70 28.86 22.57 -22.05
C ASP A 70 28.91 21.05 -22.28
N GLU A 71 29.41 20.30 -21.30
CA GLU A 71 29.50 18.84 -21.38
C GLU A 71 28.31 18.17 -20.64
N SER A 72 27.44 17.54 -21.42
CA SER A 72 26.46 16.59 -20.89
C SER A 72 27.15 15.26 -20.58
N GLY A 73 26.98 14.69 -19.41
CA GLY A 73 27.56 13.38 -19.10
C GLY A 73 27.87 13.13 -17.63
N GLY A 74 27.55 14.05 -16.73
CA GLY A 74 27.65 13.83 -15.31
C GLY A 74 26.67 12.75 -14.86
N HIS A 75 27.12 11.80 -14.06
CA HIS A 75 26.23 10.84 -13.41
C HIS A 75 26.64 10.60 -11.97
N LEU A 76 25.65 10.40 -11.16
CA LEU A 76 25.75 9.88 -9.81
C LEU A 76 25.04 8.54 -9.78
N GLN A 77 25.72 7.50 -9.34
CA GLN A 77 25.12 6.19 -9.09
C GLN A 77 25.78 5.53 -7.88
N GLY A 78 25.07 4.58 -7.31
CA GLY A 78 25.63 3.80 -6.23
C GLY A 78 24.66 2.75 -5.72
N THR A 79 25.14 2.02 -4.72
CA THR A 79 24.35 1.01 -4.02
C THR A 79 24.44 1.20 -2.52
N VAL A 80 23.41 0.74 -1.83
CA VAL A 80 23.36 0.66 -0.37
C VAL A 80 22.99 -0.76 0.00
N ASP A 81 23.91 -1.48 0.65
CA ASP A 81 23.66 -2.80 1.21
C ASP A 81 23.12 -2.65 2.62
N LEU A 82 21.91 -3.15 2.85
CA LEU A 82 21.22 -3.12 4.12
C LEU A 82 21.42 -4.45 4.86
N ALA A 83 21.78 -4.40 6.14
CA ALA A 83 22.11 -5.58 6.92
C ALA A 83 21.40 -5.56 8.29
N GLY A 84 20.08 -5.72 8.29
CA GLY A 84 19.27 -5.67 9.51
C GLY A 84 18.82 -4.26 9.87
N VAL A 85 18.57 -3.42 8.88
CA VAL A 85 18.11 -2.04 9.09
C VAL A 85 16.65 -2.05 9.55
N LYS A 86 16.34 -1.18 10.52
CA LYS A 86 14.96 -0.81 10.88
C LYS A 86 14.59 0.48 10.15
N LEU A 87 13.42 0.49 9.51
CA LEU A 87 12.84 1.66 8.83
C LEU A 87 11.44 1.93 9.38
N VAL A 88 11.16 3.17 9.72
CA VAL A 88 9.85 3.63 10.17
C VAL A 88 9.38 4.79 9.27
N ASP A 89 8.19 4.68 8.69
CA ASP A 89 7.49 5.80 8.06
C ASP A 89 6.42 6.33 9.04
N LYS A 90 6.64 7.54 9.57
CA LYS A 90 5.77 8.16 10.56
C LYS A 90 4.42 8.62 9.99
N ARG A 91 4.32 8.86 8.68
CA ARG A 91 3.07 9.32 8.04
C ARG A 91 2.00 8.24 8.06
N PHE A 92 2.43 7.00 7.81
CA PHE A 92 1.54 5.85 7.68
C PHE A 92 1.65 4.90 8.86
N ASP A 93 2.42 5.27 9.90
CA ASP A 93 2.71 4.41 11.06
C ASP A 93 3.15 3.01 10.62
N LEU A 94 4.09 2.95 9.67
CA LEU A 94 4.65 1.72 9.15
C LEU A 94 6.04 1.48 9.73
N GLU A 95 6.25 0.26 10.21
CA GLU A 95 7.53 -0.18 10.76
C GLU A 95 7.99 -1.45 10.04
N PHE A 96 9.24 -1.43 9.56
CA PHE A 96 9.91 -2.56 8.95
C PHE A 96 11.18 -2.85 9.71
N ASP A 97 11.25 -4.05 10.29
CA ASP A 97 12.43 -4.54 11.02
C ASP A 97 13.27 -5.48 10.16
N ALA A 98 14.53 -5.67 10.58
CA ALA A 98 15.46 -6.63 10.00
C ALA A 98 15.62 -6.54 8.49
N MET A 99 15.49 -5.33 7.93
CA MET A 99 15.58 -5.09 6.49
C MET A 99 16.95 -5.49 5.95
N GLN A 100 16.96 -6.37 4.93
CA GLN A 100 18.16 -6.89 4.30
C GLN A 100 18.01 -6.87 2.78
N GLY A 101 19.10 -6.58 2.09
CA GLY A 101 19.16 -6.53 0.64
C GLY A 101 19.89 -5.29 0.14
N GLN A 102 19.74 -5.00 -1.15
CA GLN A 102 20.45 -3.91 -1.79
C GLN A 102 19.47 -2.91 -2.40
N ALA A 103 19.72 -1.63 -2.17
CA ALA A 103 19.11 -0.52 -2.89
C ALA A 103 20.13 0.08 -3.89
N ARG A 104 19.63 0.50 -5.05
CA ARG A 104 20.38 1.26 -6.06
C ARG A 104 19.87 2.68 -6.10
N TYR A 105 20.75 3.64 -6.31
CA TYR A 105 20.37 5.04 -6.46
C TYR A 105 21.17 5.71 -7.56
N GLY A 106 20.64 6.80 -8.07
CA GLY A 106 21.28 7.62 -9.08
C GLY A 106 20.71 9.02 -9.11
N SER A 107 21.19 9.86 -10.02
CA SER A 107 20.72 11.25 -10.17
C SER A 107 19.21 11.36 -10.39
N GLY A 108 18.57 10.32 -10.95
CA GLY A 108 17.14 10.31 -11.28
C GLY A 108 16.24 9.63 -10.26
N GLY A 109 16.76 9.13 -9.13
CA GLY A 109 15.96 8.44 -8.13
C GLY A 109 16.61 7.22 -7.50
N PHE A 110 15.81 6.25 -7.07
CA PHE A 110 16.29 5.01 -6.46
C PHE A 110 15.36 3.82 -6.71
N ALA A 111 15.92 2.62 -6.57
CA ALA A 111 15.17 1.37 -6.53
C ALA A 111 15.77 0.41 -5.50
N ALA A 112 14.90 -0.25 -4.75
CA ALA A 112 15.23 -1.38 -3.91
C ALA A 112 14.22 -2.48 -4.20
N GLU A 113 14.69 -3.63 -4.68
CA GLU A 113 13.83 -4.72 -5.10
C GLU A 113 13.97 -5.89 -4.12
N ASP A 114 12.82 -6.48 -3.76
CA ASP A 114 12.76 -7.70 -2.97
C ASP A 114 13.56 -7.67 -1.66
N LEU A 115 13.63 -6.52 -0.99
CA LEU A 115 14.25 -6.44 0.32
C LEU A 115 13.55 -7.40 1.27
N ALA A 116 14.31 -8.29 1.92
CA ALA A 116 13.78 -9.07 3.01
C ALA A 116 13.47 -8.14 4.17
N VAL A 117 12.26 -8.19 4.71
CA VAL A 117 11.81 -7.34 5.82
C VAL A 117 10.96 -8.14 6.79
N ARG A 118 10.84 -7.62 8.02
CA ARG A 118 9.82 -8.08 8.97
C ARG A 118 8.85 -6.94 9.24
N HIS A 119 7.57 -7.18 8.99
CA HIS A 119 6.49 -6.24 9.26
C HIS A 119 5.44 -6.89 10.15
N LEU A 120 5.10 -6.26 11.28
CA LEU A 120 4.14 -6.80 12.27
C LEU A 120 4.53 -8.23 12.74
N GLY A 121 5.82 -8.49 12.87
CA GLY A 121 6.35 -9.80 13.27
C GLY A 121 6.35 -10.87 12.18
N GLN A 122 5.88 -10.56 10.97
CA GLN A 122 5.82 -11.47 9.84
C GLN A 122 6.91 -11.15 8.81
N ASP A 123 7.52 -12.19 8.26
CA ASP A 123 8.51 -12.04 7.18
C ASP A 123 7.83 -11.66 5.88
N GLY A 124 8.44 -10.74 5.13
CA GLY A 124 7.92 -10.22 3.87
C GLY A 124 9.01 -9.78 2.91
N ARG A 125 8.57 -9.33 1.75
CA ARG A 125 9.41 -8.74 0.70
C ARG A 125 8.92 -7.34 0.39
N LEU A 126 9.82 -6.37 0.46
CA LEU A 126 9.52 -4.96 0.21
C LEU A 126 10.28 -4.49 -1.03
N SER A 127 9.55 -3.91 -1.97
CA SER A 127 10.13 -3.20 -3.12
C SER A 127 9.75 -1.73 -3.07
N LEU A 128 10.74 -0.87 -3.35
CA LEU A 128 10.58 0.60 -3.33
C LEU A 128 11.19 1.17 -4.61
N ARG A 129 10.50 2.10 -5.28
CA ARG A 129 11.00 2.76 -6.48
C ARG A 129 10.60 4.23 -6.48
N ALA A 130 11.51 5.07 -6.94
CA ALA A 130 11.25 6.51 -7.07
C ALA A 130 11.94 7.09 -8.30
N GLY A 131 11.39 8.16 -8.82
CA GLY A 131 11.95 8.92 -9.94
C GLY A 131 12.01 8.11 -11.23
N GLY A 132 13.18 8.03 -11.85
CA GLY A 132 13.40 7.28 -13.09
C GLY A 132 13.34 5.76 -12.97
N TYR A 133 13.22 5.23 -11.75
CA TYR A 133 13.18 3.79 -11.48
C TYR A 133 11.76 3.25 -11.30
N VAL A 134 10.73 4.10 -11.33
CA VAL A 134 9.33 3.66 -11.27
C VAL A 134 8.96 2.84 -12.51
N ARG A 135 8.07 1.88 -12.35
CA ARG A 135 7.54 1.07 -13.47
C ARG A 135 6.53 1.85 -14.31
N ASP A 136 5.70 2.65 -13.64
CA ASP A 136 4.71 3.50 -14.28
C ASP A 136 5.22 4.96 -14.33
N PRO A 137 5.54 5.51 -15.52
CA PRO A 137 6.06 6.87 -15.64
C PRO A 137 5.11 7.98 -15.14
N ALA A 138 3.83 7.67 -14.93
CA ALA A 138 2.88 8.60 -14.32
C ALA A 138 3.05 8.73 -12.80
N ARG A 139 3.86 7.86 -12.19
CA ARG A 139 4.11 7.84 -10.75
C ARG A 139 5.44 8.50 -10.40
N ALA A 140 5.49 9.11 -9.23
CA ALA A 140 6.73 9.62 -8.64
C ALA A 140 7.38 8.58 -7.71
N PHE A 141 6.55 7.74 -7.06
CA PHE A 141 6.98 6.71 -6.13
C PHE A 141 6.05 5.50 -6.19
N GLU A 142 6.63 4.33 -6.04
CA GLU A 142 5.94 3.05 -5.91
C GLU A 142 6.54 2.25 -4.75
N SER A 143 5.66 1.68 -3.92
CA SER A 143 6.05 0.69 -2.93
C SER A 143 5.17 -0.54 -3.03
N GLU A 144 5.74 -1.70 -2.78
CA GLU A 144 5.04 -2.98 -2.78
C GLU A 144 5.59 -3.87 -1.66
N LEU A 145 4.72 -4.27 -0.75
CA LEU A 145 5.00 -5.23 0.31
C LEU A 145 4.25 -6.53 0.01
N ALA A 146 4.96 -7.64 -0.12
CA ALA A 146 4.40 -8.98 -0.17
C ALA A 146 4.70 -9.71 1.16
N ALA A 147 3.65 -10.10 1.89
CA ALA A 147 3.80 -10.78 3.17
C ALA A 147 2.61 -11.70 3.46
N ARG A 148 2.81 -12.70 4.33
CA ARG A 148 1.68 -13.45 4.91
C ARG A 148 1.19 -12.71 6.16
N LEU A 149 -0.07 -12.28 6.12
CA LEU A 149 -0.66 -11.47 7.19
C LEU A 149 -1.96 -12.11 7.69
N ASP A 150 -2.21 -11.97 8.98
CA ASP A 150 -3.53 -12.22 9.55
C ASP A 150 -4.45 -11.06 9.12
N ALA A 151 -5.62 -11.40 8.57
CA ALA A 151 -6.59 -10.40 8.13
C ALA A 151 -7.07 -9.50 9.28
N LYS A 152 -7.06 -9.98 10.52
CA LYS A 152 -7.37 -9.19 11.72
C LYS A 152 -6.40 -8.04 11.94
N VAL A 153 -5.11 -8.25 11.63
CA VAL A 153 -4.07 -7.23 11.74
C VAL A 153 -4.30 -6.11 10.72
N LEU A 154 -4.77 -6.44 9.52
CA LEU A 154 -5.14 -5.42 8.53
C LEU A 154 -6.36 -4.60 8.98
N ILE A 155 -7.34 -5.25 9.62
CA ILE A 155 -8.52 -4.60 10.17
C ILE A 155 -8.17 -3.69 11.36
N ASP A 156 -7.09 -3.96 12.10
CA ASP A 156 -6.61 -3.06 13.17
C ASP A 156 -6.27 -1.66 12.66
N ARG A 157 -5.96 -1.53 11.36
CA ARG A 157 -5.71 -0.25 10.69
C ARG A 157 -7.00 0.45 10.20
N ALA A 158 -8.16 -0.21 10.30
CA ALA A 158 -9.47 0.31 9.92
C ALA A 158 -10.47 0.05 11.07
N PRO A 159 -10.44 0.88 12.13
CA PRO A 159 -11.26 0.66 13.34
C PRO A 159 -12.76 0.51 13.06
N GLU A 160 -13.27 1.19 12.03
CA GLU A 160 -14.64 1.09 11.55
C GLU A 160 -15.02 -0.32 11.05
N MET A 161 -14.01 -1.14 10.72
CA MET A 161 -14.18 -2.52 10.27
C MET A 161 -13.93 -3.55 11.39
N ALA A 162 -13.71 -3.11 12.64
CA ALA A 162 -13.39 -4.00 13.76
C ALA A 162 -14.45 -5.07 14.03
N TRP A 163 -15.70 -4.82 13.67
CA TRP A 163 -16.81 -5.76 13.75
C TRP A 163 -16.64 -7.03 12.90
N LEU A 164 -15.76 -6.98 11.87
CA LEU A 164 -15.44 -8.15 11.03
C LEU A 164 -14.50 -9.15 11.72
N LYS A 165 -13.71 -8.72 12.71
CA LYS A 165 -12.70 -9.56 13.34
C LYS A 165 -13.20 -10.92 13.84
N PRO A 166 -14.40 -11.05 14.46
CA PRO A 166 -14.91 -12.34 14.90
C PRO A 166 -15.15 -13.35 13.78
N TYR A 167 -15.35 -12.86 12.55
CA TYR A 167 -15.68 -13.66 11.37
C TYR A 167 -14.46 -13.99 10.49
N LEU A 168 -13.27 -13.62 10.93
CA LEU A 168 -12.02 -13.85 10.19
C LEU A 168 -11.08 -14.72 11.01
N GLU A 169 -10.51 -15.76 10.40
CA GLU A 169 -9.55 -16.63 11.05
C GLU A 169 -8.48 -17.09 10.06
N GLY A 170 -7.20 -17.02 10.48
CA GLY A 170 -6.08 -17.52 9.71
C GLY A 170 -5.29 -16.43 9.01
N THR A 171 -4.29 -16.86 8.24
CA THR A 171 -3.34 -16.00 7.53
C THR A 171 -3.33 -16.30 6.04
N SER A 172 -3.24 -15.28 5.22
CA SER A 172 -3.12 -15.39 3.77
C SER A 172 -1.98 -14.52 3.22
N ALA A 173 -1.59 -14.79 1.98
CA ALA A 173 -0.63 -13.97 1.27
C ALA A 173 -1.30 -12.67 0.83
N TRP A 174 -0.66 -11.53 1.13
CA TRP A 174 -1.10 -10.21 0.75
C TRP A 174 -0.01 -9.47 -0.03
N THR A 175 -0.42 -8.75 -1.04
CA THR A 175 0.38 -7.72 -1.70
C THR A 175 -0.25 -6.37 -1.38
N ILE A 176 0.53 -5.49 -0.75
CA ILE A 176 0.11 -4.13 -0.36
C ILE A 176 0.96 -3.15 -1.15
N ALA A 177 0.34 -2.34 -1.99
CA ALA A 177 1.01 -1.36 -2.82
C ALA A 177 0.55 0.06 -2.49
N VAL A 178 1.50 0.99 -2.39
CA VAL A 178 1.25 2.42 -2.28
C VAL A 178 1.91 3.13 -3.45
N ASN A 179 1.11 3.90 -4.18
CA ASN A 179 1.55 4.63 -5.36
C ASN A 179 1.31 6.13 -5.18
N LEU A 180 2.36 6.92 -5.37
CA LEU A 180 2.28 8.37 -5.37
C LEU A 180 2.35 8.86 -6.83
N PRO A 181 1.36 9.60 -7.31
CA PRO A 181 1.38 10.14 -8.66
C PRO A 181 2.43 11.26 -8.82
N LYS A 182 2.88 11.48 -10.03
CA LYS A 182 3.65 12.70 -10.37
C LYS A 182 2.75 13.91 -10.29
N VAL A 183 3.27 14.97 -9.69
CA VAL A 183 2.60 16.27 -9.64
C VAL A 183 3.18 17.17 -10.73
N ALA A 184 2.33 17.67 -11.62
CA ALA A 184 2.75 18.66 -12.59
C ALA A 184 3.04 20.01 -11.89
N PRO A 185 4.04 20.79 -12.34
CA PRO A 185 4.32 22.09 -11.76
C PRO A 185 3.07 22.99 -11.71
N GLY A 186 2.72 23.48 -10.51
CA GLY A 186 1.56 24.35 -10.30
C GLY A 186 0.18 23.66 -10.24
N ALA A 187 0.11 22.32 -10.41
CA ALA A 187 -1.11 21.56 -10.24
C ALA A 187 -1.29 21.08 -8.78
N PRO A 188 -2.52 20.93 -8.31
CA PRO A 188 -2.76 20.28 -7.03
C PRO A 188 -2.30 18.82 -7.09
N ALA A 189 -1.71 18.33 -5.99
CA ALA A 189 -1.28 16.96 -5.91
C ALA A 189 -2.50 16.02 -5.97
N PRO A 190 -2.57 15.08 -6.93
CA PRO A 190 -3.62 14.08 -6.92
C PRO A 190 -3.44 13.14 -5.71
N PRO A 191 -4.52 12.51 -5.23
CA PRO A 191 -4.43 11.61 -4.08
C PRO A 191 -3.53 10.42 -4.38
N SER A 192 -2.79 9.99 -3.38
CA SER A 192 -2.05 8.74 -3.42
C SER A 192 -3.00 7.55 -3.39
N GLU A 193 -2.59 6.43 -3.96
CA GLU A 193 -3.41 5.23 -4.05
C GLU A 193 -2.83 4.11 -3.18
N LEU A 194 -3.66 3.50 -2.36
CA LEU A 194 -3.40 2.26 -1.64
C LEU A 194 -4.15 1.13 -2.33
N ARG A 195 -3.45 0.04 -2.64
CA ARG A 195 -4.05 -1.20 -3.17
C ARG A 195 -3.61 -2.39 -2.33
N LEU A 196 -4.56 -3.23 -1.95
CA LEU A 196 -4.30 -4.52 -1.34
C LEU A 196 -4.88 -5.62 -2.23
N HIS A 197 -4.15 -6.71 -2.34
CA HIS A 197 -4.59 -7.90 -3.07
C HIS A 197 -4.24 -9.17 -2.30
N SER A 198 -5.18 -10.13 -2.28
CA SER A 198 -4.99 -11.47 -1.72
C SER A 198 -5.91 -12.46 -2.43
N ASP A 199 -5.55 -13.73 -2.46
CA ASP A 199 -6.44 -14.82 -2.82
C ASP A 199 -7.18 -15.40 -1.61
N LEU A 200 -6.90 -14.91 -0.42
CA LEU A 200 -7.40 -15.35 0.88
C LEU A 200 -7.21 -16.85 1.17
N VAL A 201 -6.33 -17.55 0.44
CA VAL A 201 -5.98 -18.95 0.79
C VAL A 201 -5.26 -18.96 2.13
N GLY A 202 -5.83 -19.70 3.08
CA GLY A 202 -5.37 -19.76 4.48
C GLY A 202 -6.22 -18.92 5.45
N THR A 203 -7.12 -18.07 4.95
CA THR A 203 -8.07 -17.30 5.76
C THR A 203 -9.49 -17.86 5.59
N ARG A 204 -10.13 -18.24 6.68
CA ARG A 204 -11.55 -18.58 6.75
C ARG A 204 -12.37 -17.30 6.91
N LEU A 205 -13.46 -17.20 6.16
CA LEU A 205 -14.49 -16.20 6.35
C LEU A 205 -15.75 -16.88 6.86
N ASP A 206 -16.18 -16.51 8.06
CA ASP A 206 -17.41 -17.01 8.70
C ASP A 206 -18.52 -15.96 8.58
N LEU A 207 -18.67 -15.45 7.37
CA LEU A 207 -19.67 -14.45 7.00
C LEU A 207 -20.86 -15.15 6.33
N PRO A 208 -22.06 -14.54 6.32
CA PRO A 208 -23.19 -15.12 5.60
C PRO A 208 -22.95 -15.23 4.10
N ALA A 209 -23.65 -16.18 3.46
CA ALA A 209 -23.61 -16.30 2.00
C ALA A 209 -23.98 -14.96 1.32
N PRO A 210 -23.23 -14.56 0.28
CA PRO A 210 -22.27 -15.34 -0.51
C PRO A 210 -20.82 -15.24 -0.05
N LEU A 211 -20.49 -14.69 1.09
CA LEU A 211 -19.12 -14.46 1.54
C LEU A 211 -18.55 -15.56 2.46
N ASP A 212 -19.33 -16.53 2.87
CA ASP A 212 -18.81 -17.69 3.58
C ASP A 212 -17.74 -18.43 2.78
N LYS A 213 -16.64 -18.81 3.43
CA LYS A 213 -15.50 -19.38 2.73
C LYS A 213 -14.60 -20.20 3.67
N PRO A 214 -14.37 -21.50 3.41
CA PRO A 214 -13.35 -22.25 4.14
C PRO A 214 -11.93 -21.74 3.83
N ALA A 215 -11.00 -21.98 4.76
CA ALA A 215 -9.62 -21.48 4.64
C ALA A 215 -8.90 -21.97 3.37
N ALA A 216 -9.17 -23.18 2.89
CA ALA A 216 -8.52 -23.76 1.73
C ALA A 216 -9.03 -23.23 0.38
N GLU A 217 -10.18 -22.58 0.36
CA GLU A 217 -10.75 -22.03 -0.86
C GLU A 217 -10.11 -20.69 -1.22
N ALA A 218 -9.87 -20.46 -2.50
CA ALA A 218 -9.39 -19.18 -3.01
C ALA A 218 -10.55 -18.22 -3.23
N LEU A 219 -10.40 -16.98 -2.77
CA LEU A 219 -11.32 -15.87 -3.06
C LEU A 219 -10.49 -14.62 -3.36
N ALA A 220 -10.32 -14.30 -4.63
CA ALA A 220 -9.59 -13.11 -5.04
C ALA A 220 -10.20 -11.86 -4.38
N THR A 221 -9.41 -11.19 -3.56
CA THR A 221 -9.85 -10.03 -2.80
C THR A 221 -8.97 -8.84 -3.13
N THR A 222 -9.60 -7.73 -3.46
CA THR A 222 -8.94 -6.46 -3.74
C THR A 222 -9.52 -5.37 -2.88
N VAL A 223 -8.66 -4.48 -2.37
CA VAL A 223 -9.06 -3.25 -1.72
C VAL A 223 -8.30 -2.12 -2.39
N SER A 224 -8.97 -1.06 -2.77
CA SER A 224 -8.33 0.17 -3.21
C SER A 224 -8.89 1.37 -2.46
N ALA A 225 -8.01 2.27 -2.06
CA ALA A 225 -8.36 3.47 -1.32
C ALA A 225 -7.49 4.64 -1.75
N GLN A 226 -8.01 5.85 -1.62
CA GLN A 226 -7.24 7.08 -1.75
C GLN A 226 -6.63 7.46 -0.40
N LEU A 227 -5.39 7.94 -0.42
CA LEU A 227 -4.68 8.42 0.76
C LEU A 227 -4.58 9.96 0.75
N PRO A 228 -4.77 10.64 1.91
CA PRO A 228 -5.06 10.06 3.23
C PRO A 228 -6.46 9.46 3.28
N MET A 229 -6.63 8.38 4.06
CA MET A 229 -7.94 7.80 4.33
C MET A 229 -8.80 8.82 5.12
N GLY A 230 -10.08 8.89 4.81
CA GLY A 230 -11.01 9.82 5.46
C GLY A 230 -12.11 10.23 4.49
N ASP A 231 -11.97 11.36 3.79
CA ASP A 231 -12.97 11.85 2.82
C ASP A 231 -12.90 11.15 1.45
N GLY A 232 -12.12 10.10 1.34
CA GLY A 232 -11.88 9.37 0.10
C GLY A 232 -12.89 8.25 -0.18
N ARG A 233 -12.73 7.66 -1.38
CA ARG A 233 -13.46 6.47 -1.79
C ARG A 233 -12.63 5.23 -1.47
N ILE A 234 -13.28 4.21 -0.92
CA ILE A 234 -12.74 2.86 -0.71
C ILE A 234 -13.56 1.90 -1.56
N ASP A 235 -12.90 1.12 -2.39
CA ASP A 235 -13.50 0.05 -3.18
C ASP A 235 -12.96 -1.29 -2.71
N VAL A 236 -13.85 -2.27 -2.47
CA VAL A 236 -13.49 -3.63 -2.09
C VAL A 236 -14.21 -4.60 -3.00
N ALA A 237 -13.52 -5.64 -3.47
CA ALA A 237 -14.12 -6.72 -4.23
C ALA A 237 -13.70 -8.09 -3.67
N PHE A 238 -14.66 -9.00 -3.58
CA PHE A 238 -14.50 -10.39 -3.20
C PHE A 238 -14.80 -11.29 -4.41
N GLY A 239 -13.85 -11.37 -5.36
CA GLY A 239 -14.02 -12.03 -6.64
C GLY A 239 -15.28 -11.53 -7.35
N GLN A 240 -16.04 -12.47 -7.92
CA GLN A 240 -17.34 -12.19 -8.53
C GLN A 240 -18.53 -12.34 -7.55
N ARG A 241 -18.25 -12.51 -6.24
CA ARG A 241 -19.31 -12.72 -5.24
C ARG A 241 -19.96 -11.42 -4.84
N LEU A 242 -19.12 -10.39 -4.55
CA LEU A 242 -19.59 -9.10 -4.06
C LEU A 242 -18.51 -8.04 -4.27
N ALA A 243 -18.94 -6.86 -4.69
CA ALA A 243 -18.13 -5.64 -4.63
C ALA A 243 -18.85 -4.59 -3.80
N LEU A 244 -18.08 -3.76 -3.09
CA LEU A 244 -18.60 -2.60 -2.38
C LEU A 244 -17.76 -1.37 -2.66
N ALA A 245 -18.41 -0.21 -2.70
CA ALA A 245 -17.77 1.09 -2.66
C ALA A 245 -18.32 1.88 -1.47
N ALA A 246 -17.42 2.46 -0.69
CA ALA A 246 -17.78 3.37 0.39
C ALA A 246 -17.19 4.75 0.13
N ARG A 247 -17.91 5.79 0.50
CA ARG A 247 -17.42 7.17 0.48
C ARG A 247 -17.86 7.89 1.74
N THR A 248 -16.92 8.50 2.43
CA THR A 248 -17.20 9.36 3.58
C THR A 248 -17.04 10.82 3.14
N HIS A 249 -18.03 11.65 3.44
CA HIS A 249 -17.98 13.08 3.22
C HIS A 249 -18.78 13.80 4.31
N ASN A 250 -18.21 14.85 4.90
CA ASN A 250 -18.85 15.60 6.01
C ASN A 250 -19.36 14.68 7.14
N ASN A 251 -18.56 13.72 7.55
CA ASN A 251 -18.89 12.74 8.59
C ASN A 251 -20.11 11.85 8.28
N GLN A 252 -20.52 11.78 7.02
CA GLN A 252 -21.56 10.87 6.54
C GLN A 252 -20.95 9.82 5.61
N THR A 253 -21.25 8.55 5.85
CA THR A 253 -20.75 7.45 5.03
C THR A 253 -21.89 6.86 4.21
N GLY A 254 -21.69 6.84 2.90
CA GLY A 254 -22.54 6.10 1.97
C GLY A 254 -21.83 4.85 1.47
N VAL A 255 -22.55 3.76 1.41
CA VAL A 255 -22.03 2.46 0.94
C VAL A 255 -22.93 1.93 -0.17
N GLN A 256 -22.33 1.58 -1.30
CA GLN A 256 -22.97 0.87 -2.40
C GLN A 256 -22.40 -0.54 -2.46
N VAL A 257 -23.26 -1.54 -2.47
CA VAL A 257 -22.90 -2.95 -2.66
C VAL A 257 -23.49 -3.46 -3.96
N THR A 258 -22.69 -4.16 -4.75
CA THR A 258 -23.13 -4.88 -5.95
C THR A 258 -22.84 -6.36 -5.78
N MET A 259 -23.88 -7.19 -5.69
CA MET A 259 -23.75 -8.63 -5.61
C MET A 259 -23.56 -9.27 -6.98
N GLY A 260 -22.74 -10.34 -7.04
CA GLY A 260 -22.44 -11.05 -8.28
C GLY A 260 -21.52 -10.29 -9.24
N SER A 261 -20.66 -9.42 -8.70
CA SER A 261 -19.75 -8.59 -9.48
C SER A 261 -18.44 -8.36 -8.71
N ASP A 262 -17.35 -8.12 -9.45
CA ASP A 262 -16.05 -7.67 -8.93
C ASP A 262 -15.90 -6.15 -8.91
N ARG A 263 -16.94 -5.42 -9.29
CA ARG A 263 -16.95 -3.95 -9.30
C ARG A 263 -18.34 -3.41 -9.00
N VAL A 264 -18.36 -2.22 -8.45
CA VAL A 264 -19.57 -1.48 -8.18
C VAL A 264 -19.98 -0.71 -9.45
N ASP A 265 -21.25 -0.83 -9.84
CA ASP A 265 -21.82 -0.24 -11.06
C ASP A 265 -22.49 1.13 -10.81
N ARG A 266 -22.69 1.50 -9.54
CA ARG A 266 -23.35 2.76 -9.13
C ARG A 266 -22.49 3.49 -8.10
N ASP A 267 -22.57 4.80 -8.06
CA ASP A 267 -21.92 5.58 -7.02
C ASP A 267 -22.57 5.33 -5.65
N PRO A 268 -21.76 5.35 -4.55
CA PRO A 268 -22.30 5.29 -3.20
C PRO A 268 -23.30 6.44 -2.95
N PRO A 269 -24.40 6.17 -2.23
CA PRO A 269 -25.33 7.22 -1.83
C PRO A 269 -24.62 8.24 -0.91
N PRO A 270 -25.14 9.46 -0.74
CA PRO A 270 -24.53 10.45 0.18
C PRO A 270 -24.43 9.94 1.61
N SER A 271 -25.35 9.07 2.05
CA SER A 271 -25.32 8.40 3.35
C SER A 271 -26.14 7.12 3.32
N GLY A 272 -25.77 6.15 4.17
CA GLY A 272 -26.50 4.90 4.29
C GLY A 272 -26.06 3.84 3.28
N LEU A 273 -26.78 2.73 3.25
CA LEU A 273 -26.48 1.52 2.49
C LEU A 273 -27.44 1.33 1.33
N ALA A 274 -26.92 1.15 0.13
CA ALA A 274 -27.67 0.69 -1.04
C ALA A 274 -27.07 -0.63 -1.56
N ILE A 275 -27.91 -1.57 -1.93
CA ILE A 275 -27.52 -2.90 -2.37
C ILE A 275 -28.24 -3.22 -3.69
N ASN A 276 -27.50 -3.69 -4.70
CA ASN A 276 -28.07 -4.19 -5.93
C ASN A 276 -27.32 -5.43 -6.44
N GLY A 277 -27.82 -6.03 -7.51
CA GLY A 277 -27.17 -7.10 -8.24
C GLY A 277 -27.85 -8.46 -8.16
N ARG A 278 -27.05 -9.53 -8.26
CA ARG A 278 -27.55 -10.90 -8.30
C ARG A 278 -26.73 -11.81 -7.38
N SER A 279 -27.40 -12.71 -6.66
CA SER A 279 -26.73 -13.72 -5.86
C SER A 279 -27.41 -15.07 -6.04
N PRO A 280 -26.66 -16.17 -6.21
CA PRO A 280 -27.28 -17.50 -6.22
C PRO A 280 -27.93 -17.83 -4.88
N THR A 281 -27.36 -17.39 -3.78
CA THR A 281 -27.88 -17.59 -2.41
C THR A 281 -27.66 -16.34 -1.58
N LEU A 282 -28.65 -15.98 -0.77
CA LEU A 282 -28.56 -14.86 0.18
C LEU A 282 -29.23 -15.26 1.50
N ASP A 283 -28.48 -15.20 2.59
CA ASP A 283 -29.01 -15.26 3.94
C ASP A 283 -29.33 -13.85 4.45
N ALA A 284 -30.53 -13.40 4.20
CA ALA A 284 -30.93 -12.04 4.54
C ALA A 284 -31.02 -11.82 6.06
N LEU A 285 -31.36 -12.85 6.85
CA LEU A 285 -31.47 -12.73 8.32
C LEU A 285 -30.10 -12.57 8.95
N GLU A 286 -29.15 -13.39 8.56
CA GLU A 286 -27.79 -13.29 9.09
C GLU A 286 -27.14 -11.96 8.69
N TRP A 287 -27.37 -11.48 7.46
CA TRP A 287 -26.88 -10.16 7.04
C TRP A 287 -27.53 -9.01 7.82
N ILE A 288 -28.84 -9.08 8.11
CA ILE A 288 -29.52 -8.08 8.96
C ILE A 288 -28.97 -8.14 10.40
N GLY A 289 -28.71 -9.34 10.92
CA GLY A 289 -28.09 -9.53 12.23
C GLY A 289 -26.72 -8.89 12.32
N LEU A 290 -25.89 -9.15 11.32
CA LEU A 290 -24.57 -8.54 11.16
C LEU A 290 -24.64 -7.01 11.09
N ALA A 291 -25.51 -6.46 10.26
CA ALA A 291 -25.65 -5.02 10.09
C ALA A 291 -26.06 -4.32 11.39
N ARG A 292 -26.90 -4.97 12.23
CA ARG A 292 -27.26 -4.47 13.57
C ARG A 292 -26.11 -4.53 14.56
N GLY A 293 -25.27 -5.56 14.49
CA GLY A 293 -24.08 -5.70 15.34
C GLY A 293 -22.91 -4.81 14.90
N ALA A 294 -22.85 -4.44 13.62
CA ALA A 294 -21.79 -3.61 13.04
C ALA A 294 -21.91 -2.11 13.42
N GLY A 295 -23.08 -1.69 13.94
CA GLY A 295 -23.32 -0.28 14.29
C GLY A 295 -22.51 0.25 15.48
N GLY A 296 -21.81 -0.60 16.25
CA GLY A 296 -21.10 -0.16 17.46
C GLY A 296 -22.01 0.67 18.38
N ASP A 297 -21.44 1.70 19.02
CA ASP A 297 -22.21 2.69 19.81
C ASP A 297 -22.88 3.78 18.93
N GLY A 298 -22.82 3.66 17.60
CA GLY A 298 -23.42 4.59 16.65
C GLY A 298 -24.79 4.14 16.15
N ASP A 299 -25.58 5.08 15.61
CA ASP A 299 -26.83 4.78 14.93
C ASP A 299 -26.61 3.78 13.77
N PRO A 300 -27.47 2.74 13.61
CA PRO A 300 -27.32 1.79 12.51
C PRO A 300 -27.39 2.52 11.17
N MET A 301 -26.52 2.12 10.23
CA MET A 301 -26.48 2.69 8.89
C MET A 301 -27.85 2.53 8.21
N PRO A 302 -28.54 3.60 7.82
CA PRO A 302 -29.87 3.49 7.24
C PRO A 302 -29.84 2.78 5.89
N LEU A 303 -30.69 1.79 5.71
CA LEU A 303 -30.89 1.11 4.44
C LEU A 303 -31.68 2.00 3.49
N ARG A 304 -31.08 2.36 2.35
CA ARG A 304 -31.65 3.28 1.34
C ARG A 304 -32.37 2.57 0.22
N ALA A 305 -31.76 1.51 -0.29
CA ALA A 305 -32.33 0.74 -1.41
C ALA A 305 -31.83 -0.72 -1.37
N VAL A 306 -32.69 -1.64 -1.75
CA VAL A 306 -32.33 -3.04 -2.02
C VAL A 306 -32.99 -3.46 -3.32
N ASP A 307 -32.17 -3.85 -4.31
CA ASP A 307 -32.60 -4.32 -5.63
C ASP A 307 -31.74 -5.54 -6.00
N VAL A 308 -32.05 -6.68 -5.40
CA VAL A 308 -31.24 -7.91 -5.55
C VAL A 308 -32.11 -9.04 -6.09
N GLN A 309 -31.62 -9.66 -7.17
CA GLN A 309 -32.19 -10.91 -7.69
C GLN A 309 -31.49 -12.09 -7.03
N VAL A 310 -32.24 -12.97 -6.37
CA VAL A 310 -31.70 -14.07 -5.60
C VAL A 310 -32.31 -15.38 -6.09
N GLY A 311 -31.44 -16.38 -6.38
CA GLY A 311 -31.91 -17.73 -6.72
C GLY A 311 -32.52 -18.44 -5.53
N ARG A 312 -31.85 -18.35 -4.36
CA ARG A 312 -32.29 -18.95 -3.10
C ARG A 312 -32.19 -17.92 -1.97
N LEU A 313 -33.33 -17.51 -1.44
CA LEU A 313 -33.42 -16.56 -0.32
C LEU A 313 -33.76 -17.30 0.97
N MET A 314 -32.93 -17.15 2.00
CA MET A 314 -33.20 -17.60 3.37
C MET A 314 -33.73 -16.41 4.17
N LEU A 315 -34.97 -16.49 4.62
CA LEU A 315 -35.66 -15.44 5.37
C LEU A 315 -36.61 -16.05 6.37
N ILE A 316 -36.54 -15.66 7.67
CA ILE A 316 -37.47 -15.99 8.74
C ILE A 316 -37.86 -17.50 8.80
N GLY A 317 -36.83 -18.38 8.79
CA GLY A 317 -37.05 -19.84 8.91
C GLY A 317 -37.65 -20.50 7.64
N GLY A 318 -37.75 -19.79 6.51
CA GLY A 318 -38.17 -20.31 5.22
C GLY A 318 -37.10 -20.18 4.17
N ILE A 319 -37.13 -21.07 3.18
CA ILE A 319 -36.30 -21.03 1.98
C ILE A 319 -37.25 -20.73 0.82
N PHE A 320 -36.94 -19.66 0.07
CA PHE A 320 -37.69 -19.26 -1.12
C PHE A 320 -36.77 -19.46 -2.34
N GLU A 321 -37.21 -20.24 -3.30
CA GLU A 321 -36.49 -20.52 -4.56
C GLU A 321 -37.31 -19.98 -5.73
N GLN A 322 -36.63 -19.42 -6.73
CA GLN A 322 -37.21 -19.02 -8.02
C GLN A 322 -37.03 -20.14 -9.03
#